data_e4c0fc2b5155e38378449d35ff0fffef
#
_entry.id   e4c0fc2b5155e38378449d35ff0fffef
#
_cell.length_a   1.000
_cell.length_b   1.000
_cell.length_c   1.000
_cell.angle_alpha   90.00
_cell.angle_beta   90.00
_cell.angle_gamma   90.00
#
_symmetry.space_group_name_H-M   'P 1'
#
loop_
_entity.id
_entity.type
_entity.pdbx_description
1 polymer ?
#
loop_
_entity_poly.entity_id
_entity_poly.type
_entity_poly.pdbx_seq_one_letter_code
_entity_poly.pdbx_strand_id
1 'polypeptide(L)'
;MKWADGKIRCCWANPRNERYIRYHDEEWGVPVHDDRKLFEMLILECFQAGLSWECVLNKRDAFREAFDGFDVEKVCVYKEEKLEALRNDPGIIRNRLKIQAAVTNAQAFREIQKEYGSFSEYLWHWTEGSVIRETGKTSSELSDAISKDLKKQGMKFVGTTVVYAYLQAVGVIRSHEDECFCRQEDET
;
A
#
# COMPACT_ATOMS: atom_id res chain seq x y z
N MET A 1 20.47 5.44 14.01
CA MET A 1 21.91 5.34 13.57
C MET A 1 22.09 6.29 12.39
N LYS A 2 23.12 7.13 12.41
CA LYS A 2 23.41 8.08 11.32
C LYS A 2 24.03 7.35 10.12
N TRP A 3 23.46 7.51 8.93
CA TRP A 3 23.93 6.85 7.71
C TRP A 3 25.09 7.63 7.05
N ALA A 4 25.70 7.04 6.00
CA ALA A 4 26.86 7.64 5.33
C ALA A 4 26.58 9.04 4.74
N ASP A 5 25.33 9.32 4.35
CA ASP A 5 24.86 10.61 3.86
C ASP A 5 24.54 11.62 5.00
N GLY A 6 24.76 11.22 6.25
CA GLY A 6 24.50 12.04 7.43
C GLY A 6 23.05 12.06 7.91
N LYS A 7 22.10 11.41 7.23
CA LYS A 7 20.70 11.35 7.61
C LYS A 7 20.43 10.20 8.62
N ILE A 8 19.46 10.40 9.49
CA ILE A 8 18.91 9.35 10.37
C ILE A 8 17.60 8.90 9.75
N ARG A 9 17.44 7.61 9.49
CA ARG A 9 16.22 6.99 8.96
C ARG A 9 15.62 6.03 9.96
N CYS A 10 14.35 5.68 9.75
CA CYS A 10 13.68 4.66 10.53
C CYS A 10 14.47 3.34 10.52
N CYS A 11 14.45 2.62 11.64
CA CYS A 11 15.27 1.42 11.85
C CYS A 11 14.96 0.28 10.87
N TRP A 12 13.76 0.26 10.31
CA TRP A 12 13.32 -0.75 9.34
C TRP A 12 13.88 -0.53 7.92
N ALA A 13 14.36 0.69 7.59
CA ALA A 13 14.90 0.97 6.26
C ALA A 13 16.24 0.25 6.05
N ASN A 14 16.40 -0.42 4.90
CA ASN A 14 17.61 -1.16 4.59
C ASN A 14 18.65 -0.28 3.87
N PRO A 15 19.81 0.04 4.50
CA PRO A 15 20.83 0.90 3.90
C PRO A 15 21.54 0.31 2.67
N ARG A 16 21.32 -0.98 2.39
CA ARG A 16 21.94 -1.69 1.24
C ARG A 16 21.00 -1.78 0.04
N ASN A 17 19.76 -1.27 0.16
CA ASN A 17 18.77 -1.32 -0.91
C ASN A 17 18.32 0.10 -1.28
N GLU A 18 18.84 0.63 -2.39
CA GLU A 18 18.52 1.97 -2.87
C GLU A 18 17.02 2.18 -3.13
N ARG A 19 16.30 1.15 -3.59
CA ARG A 19 14.83 1.21 -3.77
C ARG A 19 14.12 1.39 -2.43
N TYR A 20 14.61 0.73 -1.38
CA TYR A 20 14.05 0.82 -0.06
C TYR A 20 14.32 2.19 0.59
N ILE A 21 15.54 2.74 0.36
CA ILE A 21 15.91 4.09 0.79
C ILE A 21 14.99 5.12 0.13
N ARG A 22 14.83 5.05 -1.20
CA ARG A 22 13.96 5.96 -1.94
C ARG A 22 12.51 5.86 -1.48
N TYR A 23 12.00 4.63 -1.29
CA TYR A 23 10.66 4.43 -0.78
C TYR A 23 10.46 5.08 0.59
N HIS A 24 11.41 4.90 1.52
CA HIS A 24 11.37 5.52 2.83
C HIS A 24 11.41 7.05 2.76
N ASP A 25 12.31 7.60 1.94
CA ASP A 25 12.59 9.04 1.92
C ASP A 25 11.55 9.85 1.14
N GLU A 26 10.93 9.26 0.10
CA GLU A 26 10.15 9.99 -0.90
C GLU A 26 8.67 9.53 -1.00
N GLU A 27 8.33 8.35 -0.49
CA GLU A 27 6.99 7.80 -0.69
C GLU A 27 6.26 7.48 0.62
N TRP A 28 6.91 6.79 1.55
CA TRP A 28 6.26 6.32 2.77
C TRP A 28 5.86 7.48 3.70
N GLY A 29 4.59 7.52 4.07
CA GLY A 29 4.04 8.60 4.90
C GLY A 29 3.72 9.88 4.12
N VAL A 30 3.91 9.90 2.80
CA VAL A 30 3.52 11.03 1.94
C VAL A 30 2.05 10.87 1.52
N PRO A 31 1.17 11.89 1.75
CA PRO A 31 -0.23 11.82 1.38
C PRO A 31 -0.45 11.54 -0.12
N VAL A 32 -1.24 10.53 -0.42
CA VAL A 32 -1.60 10.11 -1.78
C VAL A 32 -3.09 10.32 -2.02
N HIS A 33 -3.43 11.02 -3.11
CA HIS A 33 -4.81 11.27 -3.56
C HIS A 33 -5.08 10.73 -4.97
N ASP A 34 -4.09 10.16 -5.63
CA ASP A 34 -4.23 9.51 -6.94
C ASP A 34 -4.76 8.09 -6.76
N ASP A 35 -5.94 7.79 -7.29
CA ASP A 35 -6.61 6.50 -7.15
C ASP A 35 -5.81 5.33 -7.71
N ARG A 36 -5.05 5.53 -8.80
CA ARG A 36 -4.20 4.49 -9.36
C ARG A 36 -3.07 4.12 -8.40
N LYS A 37 -2.44 5.12 -7.79
CA LYS A 37 -1.41 4.92 -6.78
C LYS A 37 -1.98 4.28 -5.51
N LEU A 38 -3.17 4.72 -5.08
CA LEU A 38 -3.88 4.11 -3.95
C LEU A 38 -4.17 2.64 -4.21
N PHE A 39 -4.64 2.29 -5.42
CA PHE A 39 -4.88 0.90 -5.81
C PHE A 39 -3.59 0.08 -5.90
N GLU A 40 -2.53 0.62 -6.53
CA GLU A 40 -1.20 -0.01 -6.56
C GLU A 40 -0.75 -0.39 -5.15
N MET A 41 -0.75 0.56 -4.22
CA MET A 41 -0.28 0.33 -2.86
C MET A 41 -1.16 -0.67 -2.12
N LEU A 42 -2.48 -0.59 -2.26
CA LEU A 42 -3.41 -1.55 -1.65
C LEU A 42 -3.12 -3.00 -2.09
N ILE A 43 -2.93 -3.21 -3.40
CA ILE A 43 -2.63 -4.54 -3.92
C ILE A 43 -1.26 -5.02 -3.45
N LEU A 44 -0.23 -4.17 -3.48
CA LEU A 44 1.11 -4.52 -3.01
C LEU A 44 1.12 -4.90 -1.52
N GLU A 45 0.41 -4.18 -0.67
CA GLU A 45 0.26 -4.51 0.76
C GLU A 45 -0.50 -5.83 0.97
N CYS A 46 -1.53 -6.11 0.16
CA CYS A 46 -2.17 -7.43 0.17
C CYS A 46 -1.19 -8.56 -0.20
N PHE A 47 -0.29 -8.30 -1.16
CA PHE A 47 0.75 -9.27 -1.53
C PHE A 47 1.85 -9.40 -0.47
N GLN A 48 2.10 -8.36 0.32
CA GLN A 48 3.10 -8.37 1.40
C GLN A 48 2.71 -9.29 2.56
N ALA A 49 1.44 -9.56 2.80
CA ALA A 49 0.98 -10.40 3.91
C ALA A 49 1.77 -11.74 4.00
N GLY A 50 2.55 -11.91 5.08
CA GLY A 50 3.43 -13.06 5.33
C GLY A 50 4.80 -12.99 4.64
N LEU A 51 5.17 -11.83 4.05
CA LEU A 51 6.47 -11.57 3.41
C LEU A 51 7.07 -10.27 3.96
N SER A 52 8.35 -10.00 3.65
CA SER A 52 8.93 -8.69 3.90
C SER A 52 8.48 -7.68 2.85
N TRP A 53 8.33 -6.41 3.24
CA TRP A 53 8.04 -5.32 2.31
C TRP A 53 9.13 -5.20 1.23
N GLU A 54 10.38 -5.37 1.60
CA GLU A 54 11.51 -5.35 0.66
C GLU A 54 11.35 -6.37 -0.49
N CYS A 55 10.82 -7.56 -0.19
CA CYS A 55 10.54 -8.57 -1.21
C CYS A 55 9.52 -8.08 -2.25
N VAL A 56 8.46 -7.40 -1.79
CA VAL A 56 7.42 -6.83 -2.65
C VAL A 56 7.96 -5.63 -3.43
N LEU A 57 8.64 -4.72 -2.74
CA LEU A 57 9.20 -3.51 -3.32
C LEU A 57 10.21 -3.80 -4.45
N ASN A 58 11.05 -4.81 -4.26
CA ASN A 58 12.01 -5.24 -5.28
C ASN A 58 11.34 -5.83 -6.55
N LYS A 59 10.10 -6.27 -6.43
CA LYS A 59 9.29 -6.80 -7.55
C LYS A 59 8.28 -5.79 -8.11
N ARG A 60 8.24 -4.57 -7.57
CA ARG A 60 7.20 -3.58 -7.86
C ARG A 60 7.07 -3.24 -9.35
N ASP A 61 8.20 -3.10 -10.06
CA ASP A 61 8.18 -2.79 -11.49
C ASP A 61 7.57 -3.96 -12.29
N ALA A 62 7.93 -5.20 -11.96
CA ALA A 62 7.33 -6.38 -12.56
C ALA A 62 5.82 -6.50 -12.22
N PHE A 63 5.41 -6.14 -11.00
CA PHE A 63 4.01 -6.05 -10.65
C PHE A 63 3.26 -5.00 -11.49
N ARG A 64 3.85 -3.83 -11.73
CA ARG A 64 3.26 -2.80 -12.61
C ARG A 64 3.04 -3.31 -14.02
N GLU A 65 4.02 -3.98 -14.60
CA GLU A 65 3.90 -4.59 -15.92
C GLU A 65 2.83 -5.70 -15.94
N ALA A 66 2.89 -6.61 -14.97
CA ALA A 66 1.99 -7.76 -14.89
C ALA A 66 0.51 -7.36 -14.67
N PHE A 67 0.26 -6.29 -13.90
CA PHE A 67 -1.06 -5.79 -13.56
C PHE A 67 -1.50 -4.56 -14.38
N ASP A 68 -0.98 -4.41 -15.61
CA ASP A 68 -1.36 -3.34 -16.55
C ASP A 68 -1.27 -1.93 -15.95
N GLY A 69 -0.20 -1.65 -15.19
CA GLY A 69 0.03 -0.38 -14.50
C GLY A 69 -0.95 -0.11 -13.36
N PHE A 70 -1.56 -1.15 -12.80
CA PHE A 70 -2.62 -1.05 -11.78
C PHE A 70 -3.83 -0.23 -12.23
N ASP A 71 -4.17 -0.36 -13.50
CA ASP A 71 -5.40 0.19 -14.06
C ASP A 71 -6.59 -0.62 -13.53
N VAL A 72 -7.39 -0.02 -12.66
CA VAL A 72 -8.54 -0.67 -11.99
C VAL A 72 -9.53 -1.24 -13.00
N GLU A 73 -9.81 -0.50 -14.08
CA GLU A 73 -10.77 -0.92 -15.11
C GLU A 73 -10.29 -2.15 -15.89
N LYS A 74 -8.99 -2.32 -16.02
CA LYS A 74 -8.41 -3.53 -16.63
C LYS A 74 -8.36 -4.68 -15.65
N VAL A 75 -7.87 -4.45 -14.42
CA VAL A 75 -7.70 -5.50 -13.42
C VAL A 75 -9.04 -6.11 -13.01
N CYS A 76 -10.10 -5.32 -12.84
CA CYS A 76 -11.41 -5.80 -12.40
C CYS A 76 -12.10 -6.75 -13.38
N VAL A 77 -11.65 -6.84 -14.64
CA VAL A 77 -12.20 -7.70 -15.70
C VAL A 77 -11.25 -8.80 -16.15
N TYR A 78 -10.16 -9.05 -15.43
CA TYR A 78 -9.23 -10.14 -15.78
C TYR A 78 -9.96 -11.49 -15.82
N LYS A 79 -9.71 -12.22 -16.91
CA LYS A 79 -10.23 -13.58 -17.14
C LYS A 79 -9.17 -14.62 -16.77
N GLU A 80 -9.57 -15.89 -16.79
CA GLU A 80 -8.72 -17.00 -16.37
C GLU A 80 -7.37 -17.05 -17.14
N GLU A 81 -7.36 -16.69 -18.42
CA GLU A 81 -6.11 -16.63 -19.21
C GLU A 81 -5.08 -15.67 -18.59
N LYS A 82 -5.53 -14.45 -18.18
CA LYS A 82 -4.64 -13.47 -17.53
C LYS A 82 -4.23 -13.95 -16.14
N LEU A 83 -5.14 -14.55 -15.39
CA LEU A 83 -4.85 -15.11 -14.07
C LEU A 83 -3.81 -16.23 -14.14
N GLU A 84 -3.89 -17.08 -15.16
CA GLU A 84 -2.92 -18.15 -15.40
C GLU A 84 -1.56 -17.58 -15.81
N ALA A 85 -1.51 -16.55 -16.64
CA ALA A 85 -0.28 -15.85 -16.98
C ALA A 85 0.38 -15.26 -15.72
N LEU A 86 -0.39 -14.61 -14.84
CA LEU A 86 0.12 -14.08 -13.56
C LEU A 86 0.65 -15.18 -12.63
N ARG A 87 0.00 -16.35 -12.57
CA ARG A 87 0.47 -17.51 -11.76
C ARG A 87 1.81 -18.06 -12.25
N ASN A 88 2.11 -17.89 -13.53
CA ASN A 88 3.34 -18.37 -14.16
C ASN A 88 4.43 -17.30 -14.27
N ASP A 89 4.14 -16.04 -13.94
CA ASP A 89 5.10 -14.94 -14.03
C ASP A 89 6.12 -14.99 -12.87
N PRO A 90 7.42 -15.28 -13.12
CA PRO A 90 8.44 -15.31 -12.08
C PRO A 90 8.79 -13.92 -11.54
N GLY A 91 8.42 -12.86 -12.23
CA GLY A 91 8.64 -11.48 -11.81
C GLY A 91 7.83 -11.08 -10.58
N ILE A 92 6.67 -11.69 -10.37
CA ILE A 92 5.77 -11.37 -9.26
C ILE A 92 5.74 -12.46 -8.18
N ILE A 93 4.96 -12.21 -7.12
CA ILE A 93 4.66 -13.22 -6.07
C ILE A 93 3.52 -14.11 -6.56
N ARG A 94 3.84 -15.36 -6.92
CA ARG A 94 2.92 -16.33 -7.55
C ARG A 94 2.00 -17.02 -6.55
N ASN A 95 1.24 -16.23 -5.78
CA ASN A 95 0.24 -16.77 -4.85
C ASN A 95 -1.15 -16.72 -5.50
N ARG A 96 -1.70 -17.90 -5.82
CA ARG A 96 -2.99 -18.05 -6.50
C ARG A 96 -4.12 -17.27 -5.83
N LEU A 97 -4.22 -17.35 -4.49
CA LEU A 97 -5.29 -16.69 -3.74
C LEU A 97 -5.15 -15.16 -3.78
N LYS A 98 -3.91 -14.64 -3.68
CA LYS A 98 -3.65 -13.19 -3.74
C LYS A 98 -3.88 -12.63 -5.15
N ILE A 99 -3.52 -13.38 -6.19
CA ILE A 99 -3.79 -13.01 -7.59
C ILE A 99 -5.32 -12.94 -7.83
N GLN A 100 -6.06 -13.93 -7.38
CA GLN A 100 -7.53 -13.90 -7.47
C GLN A 100 -8.13 -12.76 -6.65
N ALA A 101 -7.60 -12.52 -5.46
CA ALA A 101 -8.03 -11.43 -4.57
C ALA A 101 -7.78 -10.05 -5.20
N ALA A 102 -6.72 -9.85 -5.98
CA ALA A 102 -6.46 -8.60 -6.66
C ALA A 102 -7.62 -8.20 -7.60
N VAL A 103 -8.20 -9.17 -8.32
CA VAL A 103 -9.38 -8.93 -9.17
C VAL A 103 -10.60 -8.57 -8.34
N THR A 104 -10.87 -9.35 -7.28
CA THR A 104 -12.00 -9.07 -6.37
C THR A 104 -11.85 -7.68 -5.71
N ASN A 105 -10.63 -7.33 -5.30
CA ASN A 105 -10.34 -6.03 -4.70
C ASN A 105 -10.49 -4.89 -5.73
N ALA A 106 -10.10 -5.10 -6.99
CA ALA A 106 -10.33 -4.12 -8.07
C ALA A 106 -11.82 -3.87 -8.31
N GLN A 107 -12.63 -4.93 -8.30
CA GLN A 107 -14.09 -4.81 -8.43
C GLN A 107 -14.69 -4.00 -7.27
N ALA A 108 -14.32 -4.32 -6.03
CA ALA A 108 -14.78 -3.57 -4.86
C ALA A 108 -14.28 -2.11 -4.87
N PHE A 109 -13.02 -1.90 -5.25
CA PHE A 109 -12.44 -0.56 -5.40
C PHE A 109 -13.23 0.31 -6.37
N ARG A 110 -13.60 -0.24 -7.52
CA ARG A 110 -14.42 0.43 -8.53
C ARG A 110 -15.83 0.75 -8.01
N GLU A 111 -16.47 -0.13 -7.26
CA GLU A 111 -17.78 0.17 -6.66
C GLU A 111 -17.69 1.28 -5.61
N ILE A 112 -16.62 1.30 -4.80
CA ILE A 112 -16.33 2.41 -3.88
C ILE A 112 -16.14 3.73 -4.64
N GLN A 113 -15.39 3.73 -5.75
CA GLN A 113 -15.24 4.93 -6.59
C GLN A 113 -16.58 5.46 -7.10
N LYS A 114 -17.51 4.58 -7.48
CA LYS A 114 -18.85 4.99 -7.92
C LYS A 114 -19.69 5.60 -6.80
N GLU A 115 -19.57 5.07 -5.59
CA GLU A 115 -20.32 5.53 -4.42
C GLU A 115 -19.80 6.86 -3.88
N TYR A 116 -18.48 7.03 -3.80
CA TYR A 116 -17.82 8.18 -3.16
C TYR A 116 -17.28 9.22 -4.16
N GLY A 117 -17.31 8.94 -5.47
CA GLY A 117 -16.70 9.78 -6.51
C GLY A 117 -15.25 9.39 -6.81
N SER A 118 -14.45 9.01 -5.80
CA SER A 118 -13.11 8.43 -5.93
C SER A 118 -12.80 7.55 -4.73
N PHE A 119 -11.78 6.70 -4.86
CA PHE A 119 -11.29 5.96 -3.70
C PHE A 119 -10.53 6.88 -2.73
N SER A 120 -9.92 7.92 -3.23
CA SER A 120 -9.31 8.97 -2.39
C SER A 120 -10.35 9.62 -1.47
N GLU A 121 -11.51 10.02 -2.00
CA GLU A 121 -12.59 10.57 -1.17
C GLU A 121 -13.04 9.57 -0.10
N TYR A 122 -13.25 8.30 -0.47
CA TYR A 122 -13.56 7.23 0.49
C TYR A 122 -12.49 7.08 1.57
N LEU A 123 -11.21 7.07 1.20
CA LEU A 123 -10.13 6.81 2.15
C LEU A 123 -9.93 7.98 3.12
N TRP A 124 -9.92 9.20 2.58
CA TRP A 124 -9.62 10.38 3.37
C TRP A 124 -10.80 10.88 4.22
N HIS A 125 -12.05 10.46 3.93
CA HIS A 125 -13.17 10.85 4.80
C HIS A 125 -13.05 10.27 6.21
N TRP A 126 -12.39 9.13 6.39
CA TRP A 126 -12.17 8.51 7.70
C TRP A 126 -11.36 9.36 8.69
N THR A 127 -10.62 10.32 8.19
CA THR A 127 -9.80 11.25 8.97
C THR A 127 -10.17 12.71 8.73
N GLU A 128 -11.30 12.96 8.07
CA GLU A 128 -11.71 14.31 7.66
C GLU A 128 -10.61 15.05 6.87
N GLY A 129 -9.86 14.30 6.05
CA GLY A 129 -8.73 14.81 5.26
C GLY A 129 -7.45 15.05 6.04
N SER A 130 -7.42 14.72 7.34
CA SER A 130 -6.27 14.99 8.20
C SER A 130 -5.28 13.81 8.22
N VAL A 131 -4.00 14.12 8.31
CA VAL A 131 -2.93 13.13 8.54
C VAL A 131 -2.85 12.79 10.02
N ILE A 132 -2.92 11.50 10.36
CA ILE A 132 -2.77 11.01 11.73
C ILE A 132 -1.28 10.76 12.01
N ARG A 133 -0.77 11.28 13.13
CA ARG A 133 0.62 11.05 13.56
C ARG A 133 0.65 10.03 14.68
N GLU A 134 1.19 8.85 14.41
CA GLU A 134 1.40 7.80 15.42
C GLU A 134 2.56 6.88 15.03
N THR A 135 3.29 6.37 16.01
CA THR A 135 4.45 5.49 15.82
C THR A 135 4.34 4.24 16.69
N GLY A 136 5.13 3.20 16.35
CA GLY A 136 5.28 2.01 17.20
C GLY A 136 4.07 1.07 17.23
N LYS A 137 3.10 1.24 16.33
CA LYS A 137 1.90 0.39 16.23
C LYS A 137 1.91 -0.45 14.96
N THR A 138 1.11 -1.50 14.97
CA THR A 138 0.84 -2.37 13.80
C THR A 138 -0.66 -2.45 13.48
N SER A 139 -1.50 -1.78 14.28
CA SER A 139 -2.94 -1.61 14.10
C SER A 139 -3.44 -0.43 14.95
N SER A 140 -4.61 0.10 14.63
CA SER A 140 -5.30 1.15 15.37
C SER A 140 -6.82 1.00 15.20
N GLU A 141 -7.60 1.72 15.99
CA GLU A 141 -9.07 1.76 15.82
C GLU A 141 -9.46 2.19 14.39
N LEU A 142 -8.70 3.11 13.80
CA LEU A 142 -8.90 3.54 12.41
C LEU A 142 -8.68 2.37 11.43
N SER A 143 -7.56 1.64 11.55
CA SER A 143 -7.30 0.49 10.68
C SER A 143 -8.30 -0.65 10.89
N ASP A 144 -8.80 -0.82 12.12
CA ASP A 144 -9.85 -1.81 12.43
C ASP A 144 -11.17 -1.45 11.74
N ALA A 145 -11.58 -0.18 11.82
CA ALA A 145 -12.79 0.32 11.20
C ALA A 145 -12.73 0.20 9.67
N ILE A 146 -11.66 0.68 9.04
CA ILE A 146 -11.46 0.59 7.59
C ILE A 146 -11.35 -0.87 7.14
N SER A 147 -10.62 -1.73 7.86
CA SER A 147 -10.52 -3.16 7.57
C SER A 147 -11.89 -3.84 7.57
N LYS A 148 -12.72 -3.51 8.55
CA LYS A 148 -14.09 -4.04 8.66
C LYS A 148 -14.96 -3.60 7.48
N ASP A 149 -14.87 -2.33 7.09
CA ASP A 149 -15.63 -1.80 5.96
C ASP A 149 -15.17 -2.38 4.62
N LEU A 150 -13.86 -2.39 4.33
CA LEU A 150 -13.32 -2.98 3.11
C LEU A 150 -13.70 -4.48 2.96
N LYS A 151 -13.73 -5.23 4.07
CA LYS A 151 -14.23 -6.62 4.07
C LYS A 151 -15.71 -6.70 3.74
N LYS A 152 -16.52 -5.77 4.26
CA LYS A 152 -17.96 -5.68 3.95
C LYS A 152 -18.17 -5.35 2.47
N GLN A 153 -17.30 -4.53 1.86
CA GLN A 153 -17.28 -4.26 0.43
C GLN A 153 -16.78 -5.45 -0.42
N GLY A 154 -16.39 -6.55 0.21
CA GLY A 154 -15.98 -7.79 -0.45
C GLY A 154 -14.46 -7.95 -0.66
N MET A 155 -13.64 -6.99 -0.23
CA MET A 155 -12.19 -7.08 -0.37
C MET A 155 -11.57 -8.22 0.44
N LYS A 156 -10.47 -8.77 -0.05
CA LYS A 156 -9.70 -9.87 0.53
C LYS A 156 -8.29 -9.42 0.91
N PHE A 157 -7.69 -10.09 1.87
CA PHE A 157 -6.36 -9.76 2.40
C PHE A 157 -6.23 -8.35 2.96
N VAL A 158 -7.33 -7.77 3.42
CA VAL A 158 -7.41 -6.44 4.04
C VAL A 158 -7.64 -6.55 5.56
N GLY A 159 -6.83 -7.39 6.23
CA GLY A 159 -6.79 -7.44 7.70
C GLY A 159 -6.27 -6.13 8.29
N THR A 160 -6.58 -5.87 9.57
CA THR A 160 -6.21 -4.59 10.21
C THR A 160 -4.72 -4.25 10.09
N THR A 161 -3.83 -5.24 10.24
CA THR A 161 -2.37 -5.02 10.10
C THR A 161 -1.99 -4.62 8.67
N VAL A 162 -2.62 -5.24 7.65
CA VAL A 162 -2.39 -4.88 6.24
C VAL A 162 -2.94 -3.48 5.95
N VAL A 163 -4.14 -3.18 6.47
CA VAL A 163 -4.74 -1.85 6.32
C VAL A 163 -3.90 -0.80 7.03
N TYR A 164 -3.39 -1.09 8.23
CA TYR A 164 -2.51 -0.16 8.96
C TYR A 164 -1.25 0.15 8.16
N ALA A 165 -0.55 -0.87 7.63
CA ALA A 165 0.61 -0.68 6.77
C ALA A 165 0.26 0.10 5.49
N TYR A 166 -0.89 -0.19 4.89
CA TYR A 166 -1.40 0.57 3.75
C TYR A 166 -1.62 2.04 4.08
N LEU A 167 -2.24 2.37 5.22
CA LEU A 167 -2.47 3.75 5.66
C LEU A 167 -1.15 4.51 5.88
N GLN A 168 -0.12 3.82 6.39
CA GLN A 168 1.23 4.37 6.50
C GLN A 168 1.86 4.59 5.10
N ALA A 169 1.75 3.62 4.21
CA ALA A 169 2.32 3.68 2.87
C ALA A 169 1.76 4.81 2.01
N VAL A 170 0.47 5.18 2.22
CA VAL A 170 -0.22 6.24 1.46
C VAL A 170 -0.39 7.55 2.25
N GLY A 171 0.27 7.67 3.39
CA GLY A 171 0.39 8.91 4.16
C GLY A 171 -0.85 9.35 4.92
N VAL A 172 -1.88 8.50 5.07
CA VAL A 172 -2.98 8.74 6.00
C VAL A 172 -2.48 8.67 7.45
N ILE A 173 -1.57 7.73 7.71
CA ILE A 173 -0.84 7.63 8.97
C ILE A 173 0.63 7.96 8.71
N ARG A 174 1.17 8.93 9.43
CA ARG A 174 2.58 9.29 9.39
C ARG A 174 3.28 8.71 10.62
N SER A 175 4.20 7.77 10.37
CA SER A 175 4.80 6.92 11.41
C SER A 175 6.34 6.97 11.43
N HIS A 176 6.96 7.99 10.85
CA HIS A 176 8.41 8.15 10.97
C HIS A 176 8.84 8.23 12.43
N GLU A 177 9.92 7.51 12.79
CA GLU A 177 10.50 7.51 14.12
C GLU A 177 10.97 8.91 14.52
N ASP A 178 11.00 9.21 15.83
CA ASP A 178 11.25 10.56 16.35
C ASP A 178 12.55 11.19 15.86
N GLU A 179 13.61 10.37 15.70
CA GLU A 179 14.91 10.85 15.21
C GLU A 179 15.00 10.85 13.66
N CYS A 180 14.00 10.35 12.95
CA CYS A 180 14.04 10.27 11.49
C CYS A 180 14.01 11.65 10.86
N PHE A 181 14.89 11.90 9.87
CA PHE A 181 14.96 13.20 9.21
C PHE A 181 13.65 13.58 8.50
N CYS A 182 12.90 12.59 7.97
CA CYS A 182 11.61 12.84 7.34
C CYS A 182 10.55 13.38 8.32
N ARG A 183 10.68 13.09 9.63
CA ARG A 183 9.79 13.64 10.65
C ARG A 183 10.14 15.08 10.99
N GLN A 184 11.42 15.43 10.97
CA GLN A 184 11.90 16.77 11.35
C GLN A 184 11.60 17.83 10.29
N GLU A 185 11.56 17.44 9.01
CA GLU A 185 11.22 18.35 7.90
C GLU A 185 9.75 18.82 7.92
N ASP A 186 8.88 18.13 8.68
CA ASP A 186 7.46 18.47 8.79
C ASP A 186 7.13 19.50 9.86
N GLU A 187 8.05 19.77 10.75
CA GLU A 187 7.89 20.70 11.87
C GLU A 187 8.42 22.11 11.55
N THR A 188 8.98 22.28 10.33
CA THR A 188 9.52 23.56 9.82
C THR A 188 8.61 24.16 8.78
#